data_963d0e9ff51c009255edc007772582ca
#
_entry.id   963d0e9ff51c009255edc007772582ca
#
_cell.length_a   1.000
_cell.length_b   1.000
_cell.length_c   1.000
_cell.angle_alpha   90.00
_cell.angle_beta   90.00
_cell.angle_gamma   90.00
#
_symmetry.space_group_name_H-M   'P 1'
#
loop_
_entity.id
_entity.type
_entity.pdbx_description
1 polymer ?
#
loop_
_entity_poly.entity_id
_entity_poly.type
_entity_poly.pdbx_seq_one_letter_code
_entity_poly.pdbx_strand_id
1 'polypeptide(L)'
;YKRGTSVYLVDRVVPMLPEVLSNGICSLNAHEDRYAMTCMMEIDDSGTVVNYRIRPSIIHVGRRCSYKEVYKALEENIIPDDLVEFIPMLRDLAEISKILNRMRRHRGALDFDFPEYKVLLDLDGTPLRIVKRDRTMAERLIEECMLIANETVATHLRDTERTSVYRIHEN
;
A
#
# COMPACT_ATOMS: atom_id res chain seq x y z
N TYR A 1 -3.98 25.55 -10.35
CA TYR A 1 -3.20 24.37 -10.69
C TYR A 1 -3.89 23.60 -11.81
N LYS A 2 -3.17 23.33 -12.94
CA LYS A 2 -3.81 22.82 -14.16
C LYS A 2 -3.82 21.29 -14.28
N ARG A 3 -3.13 20.55 -13.38
CA ARG A 3 -3.07 19.08 -13.41
C ARG A 3 -4.08 18.47 -12.45
N GLY A 4 -4.93 17.58 -12.96
CA GLY A 4 -5.91 16.86 -12.16
C GLY A 4 -5.47 15.44 -11.73
N THR A 5 -4.30 14.98 -12.22
CA THR A 5 -3.75 13.65 -11.92
C THR A 5 -2.23 13.62 -12.13
N SER A 6 -1.56 12.63 -11.56
CA SER A 6 -0.18 12.28 -11.92
C SER A 6 -0.18 11.44 -13.19
N VAL A 7 0.83 11.64 -14.05
CA VAL A 7 1.00 10.89 -15.29
C VAL A 7 2.28 10.05 -15.19
N TYR A 8 2.14 8.75 -15.38
CA TYR A 8 3.23 7.79 -15.31
C TYR A 8 3.67 7.45 -16.73
N LEU A 9 4.80 8.00 -17.14
CA LEU A 9 5.47 7.68 -18.40
C LEU A 9 6.45 6.51 -18.18
N VAL A 10 6.99 5.98 -19.26
CA VAL A 10 7.92 4.84 -19.20
C VAL A 10 9.22 5.21 -18.46
N ASP A 11 9.71 6.43 -18.69
CA ASP A 11 10.99 6.96 -18.19
C ASP A 11 10.84 7.83 -16.92
N ARG A 12 9.66 8.40 -16.68
CA ARG A 12 9.45 9.36 -15.58
C ARG A 12 8.01 9.47 -15.14
N VAL A 13 7.83 10.07 -13.97
CA VAL A 13 6.51 10.46 -13.45
C VAL A 13 6.38 11.98 -13.51
N VAL A 14 5.26 12.47 -14.06
CA VAL A 14 4.88 13.88 -13.98
C VAL A 14 3.86 14.02 -12.85
N PRO A 15 4.26 14.45 -11.64
CA PRO A 15 3.38 14.44 -10.48
C PRO A 15 2.28 15.50 -10.59
N MET A 16 1.10 15.21 -10.04
CA MET A 16 0.00 16.16 -9.90
C MET A 16 0.38 17.34 -9.00
N LEU A 17 1.01 17.05 -7.86
CA LEU A 17 1.52 18.05 -6.93
C LEU A 17 2.98 18.39 -7.25
N PRO A 18 3.45 19.61 -6.92
CA PRO A 18 4.88 19.93 -6.96
C PRO A 18 5.73 18.90 -6.18
N GLU A 19 6.92 18.60 -6.66
CA GLU A 19 7.78 17.57 -6.04
C GLU A 19 8.15 17.87 -4.59
N VAL A 20 8.31 19.15 -4.24
CA VAL A 20 8.55 19.57 -2.85
C VAL A 20 7.42 19.14 -1.90
N LEU A 21 6.21 19.01 -2.41
CA LEU A 21 5.08 18.46 -1.64
C LEU A 21 5.03 16.93 -1.76
N SER A 22 4.97 16.39 -2.98
CA SER A 22 4.75 14.96 -3.21
C SER A 22 5.88 14.07 -2.72
N ASN A 23 7.14 14.52 -2.84
CA ASN A 23 8.33 13.78 -2.44
C ASN A 23 8.96 14.29 -1.13
N GLY A 24 8.53 15.49 -0.67
CA GLY A 24 9.00 16.16 0.55
C GLY A 24 7.99 16.03 1.69
N ILE A 25 7.30 17.13 2.00
CA ILE A 25 6.46 17.27 3.21
C ILE A 25 5.33 16.22 3.27
N CYS A 26 4.74 15.86 2.13
CA CYS A 26 3.64 14.90 2.06
C CYS A 26 4.12 13.44 1.92
N SER A 27 5.43 13.20 1.81
CA SER A 27 5.99 11.85 1.75
C SER A 27 6.37 11.35 3.14
N LEU A 28 6.03 10.10 3.44
CA LEU A 28 6.40 9.42 4.69
C LEU A 28 7.85 8.91 4.57
N ASN A 29 8.81 9.84 4.47
CA ASN A 29 10.22 9.50 4.33
C ASN A 29 10.75 8.81 5.58
N ALA A 30 11.70 7.87 5.38
CA ALA A 30 12.35 7.21 6.50
C ALA A 30 13.20 8.19 7.31
N HIS A 31 13.25 7.98 8.62
CA HIS A 31 14.02 8.75 9.60
C HIS A 31 13.60 10.22 9.74
N GLU A 32 12.36 10.54 9.37
CA GLU A 32 11.81 11.88 9.50
C GLU A 32 10.42 11.82 10.15
N ASP A 33 10.15 12.78 11.03
CA ASP A 33 8.81 12.96 11.59
C ASP A 33 7.86 13.56 10.54
N ARG A 34 6.69 12.95 10.40
CA ARG A 34 5.65 13.41 9.47
C ARG A 34 4.28 13.43 10.11
N TYR A 35 3.53 14.49 9.82
CA TYR A 35 2.11 14.50 10.12
C TYR A 35 1.39 13.49 9.25
N ALA A 36 0.54 12.69 9.90
CA ALA A 36 -0.28 11.70 9.24
C ALA A 36 -1.68 11.63 9.83
N MET A 37 -2.62 11.08 9.07
CA MET A 37 -3.89 10.61 9.59
C MET A 37 -3.75 9.10 9.78
N THR A 38 -3.86 8.65 11.04
CA THR A 38 -3.68 7.24 11.40
C THR A 38 -5.02 6.60 11.69
N CYS A 39 -5.28 5.47 11.05
CA CYS A 39 -6.38 4.56 11.35
C CYS A 39 -5.80 3.32 12.05
N MET A 40 -6.07 3.20 13.35
CA MET A 40 -5.74 2.01 14.15
C MET A 40 -6.96 1.09 14.15
N MET A 41 -6.75 -0.19 13.93
CA MET A 41 -7.83 -1.18 13.85
C MET A 41 -7.50 -2.42 14.67
N GLU A 42 -8.50 -2.96 15.34
CA GLU A 42 -8.47 -4.30 15.94
C GLU A 42 -9.25 -5.21 15.01
N ILE A 43 -8.61 -6.27 14.54
CA ILE A 43 -9.16 -7.20 13.55
C ILE A 43 -9.22 -8.58 14.19
N ASP A 44 -10.38 -9.23 14.14
CA ASP A 44 -10.56 -10.60 14.66
C ASP A 44 -10.06 -11.66 13.64
N ASP A 45 -10.09 -12.92 14.06
CA ASP A 45 -9.64 -14.07 13.25
C ASP A 45 -10.49 -14.29 11.99
N SER A 46 -11.66 -13.67 11.90
CA SER A 46 -12.52 -13.68 10.71
C SER A 46 -12.15 -12.60 9.69
N GLY A 47 -11.32 -11.65 10.08
CA GLY A 47 -10.96 -10.46 9.29
C GLY A 47 -11.89 -9.27 9.52
N THR A 48 -12.79 -9.35 10.52
CA THR A 48 -13.72 -8.26 10.82
C THR A 48 -13.05 -7.22 11.73
N VAL A 49 -13.22 -5.94 11.38
CA VAL A 49 -12.78 -4.84 12.26
C VAL A 49 -13.76 -4.72 13.43
N VAL A 50 -13.31 -5.09 14.62
CA VAL A 50 -14.14 -5.07 15.86
C VAL A 50 -14.03 -3.74 16.60
N ASN A 51 -12.93 -3.01 16.41
CA ASN A 51 -12.73 -1.68 16.99
C ASN A 51 -11.78 -0.88 16.12
N TYR A 52 -11.93 0.45 16.10
CA TYR A 52 -11.00 1.32 15.38
C TYR A 52 -10.92 2.73 15.97
N ARG A 53 -9.82 3.41 15.68
CA ARG A 53 -9.62 4.83 16.01
C ARG A 53 -8.96 5.55 14.86
N ILE A 54 -9.52 6.70 14.46
CA ILE A 54 -8.95 7.57 13.43
C ILE A 54 -8.52 8.88 14.11
N ARG A 55 -7.23 9.23 13.99
CA ARG A 55 -6.66 10.42 14.63
C ARG A 55 -5.54 11.05 13.81
N PRO A 56 -5.39 12.39 13.86
CA PRO A 56 -4.14 13.04 13.47
C PRO A 56 -3.00 12.50 14.36
N SER A 57 -1.84 12.29 13.78
CA SER A 57 -0.66 11.75 14.46
C SER A 57 0.62 12.32 13.88
N ILE A 58 1.72 12.12 14.59
CA ILE A 58 3.06 12.27 14.06
C ILE A 58 3.64 10.87 14.00
N ILE A 59 4.14 10.47 12.85
CA ILE A 59 4.78 9.17 12.65
C ILE A 59 6.24 9.36 12.29
N HIS A 60 7.05 8.38 12.70
CA HIS A 60 8.47 8.27 12.36
C HIS A 60 8.69 6.93 11.67
N VAL A 61 9.00 6.96 10.38
CA VAL A 61 9.22 5.73 9.60
C VAL A 61 10.65 5.25 9.84
N GLY A 62 10.81 4.08 10.44
CA GLY A 62 12.12 3.52 10.74
C GLY A 62 12.88 3.07 9.49
N ARG A 63 12.18 2.52 8.49
CA ARG A 63 12.80 2.00 7.27
C ARG A 63 11.85 2.04 6.08
N ARG A 64 12.40 2.36 4.91
CA ARG A 64 11.71 2.20 3.62
C ARG A 64 12.05 0.82 3.05
N CYS A 65 11.04 -0.03 2.90
CA CYS A 65 11.17 -1.35 2.30
C CYS A 65 10.71 -1.36 0.85
N SER A 66 11.33 -2.18 0.01
CA SER A 66 10.81 -2.52 -1.31
C SER A 66 10.04 -3.86 -1.27
N TYR A 67 9.07 -4.04 -2.15
CA TYR A 67 8.34 -5.31 -2.27
C TYR A 67 9.28 -6.50 -2.49
N LYS A 68 10.31 -6.30 -3.33
CA LYS A 68 11.30 -7.35 -3.63
C LYS A 68 12.10 -7.77 -2.39
N GLU A 69 12.50 -6.83 -1.53
CA GLU A 69 13.21 -7.14 -0.28
C GLU A 69 12.31 -7.90 0.68
N VAL A 70 11.06 -7.43 0.87
CA VAL A 70 10.10 -8.09 1.76
C VAL A 70 9.77 -9.50 1.26
N TYR A 71 9.55 -9.68 -0.06
CA TYR A 71 9.34 -11.00 -0.65
C TYR A 71 10.52 -11.94 -0.38
N LYS A 72 11.76 -11.50 -0.65
CA LYS A 72 12.95 -12.30 -0.39
C LYS A 72 13.12 -12.65 1.08
N ALA A 73 12.83 -11.70 1.97
CA ALA A 73 12.95 -11.93 3.41
C ALA A 73 11.93 -12.94 3.93
N LEU A 74 10.68 -12.88 3.47
CA LEU A 74 9.60 -13.72 4.00
C LEU A 74 9.50 -15.09 3.29
N GLU A 75 9.79 -15.17 1.99
CA GLU A 75 9.62 -16.38 1.20
C GLU A 75 10.96 -17.12 0.95
N GLU A 76 12.05 -16.37 0.71
CA GLU A 76 13.36 -16.95 0.40
C GLU A 76 14.30 -16.97 1.63
N ASN A 77 13.87 -16.39 2.76
CA ASN A 77 14.68 -16.24 3.99
C ASN A 77 16.01 -15.50 3.77
N ILE A 78 16.05 -14.60 2.79
CA ILE A 78 17.18 -13.71 2.50
C ILE A 78 16.91 -12.38 3.19
N ILE A 79 17.45 -12.20 4.40
CA ILE A 79 17.13 -11.08 5.28
C ILE A 79 18.33 -10.16 5.38
N PRO A 80 18.26 -8.91 4.88
CA PRO A 80 19.28 -7.89 5.13
C PRO A 80 19.37 -7.55 6.63
N ASP A 81 20.56 -7.21 7.12
CA ASP A 81 20.79 -6.93 8.54
C ASP A 81 19.89 -5.81 9.08
N ASP A 82 19.67 -4.77 8.29
CA ASP A 82 18.82 -3.62 8.62
C ASP A 82 17.30 -3.92 8.52
N LEU A 83 16.91 -5.12 8.10
CA LEU A 83 15.53 -5.57 8.05
C LEU A 83 15.17 -6.53 9.19
N VAL A 84 16.16 -7.07 9.89
CA VAL A 84 15.98 -8.14 10.90
C VAL A 84 14.98 -7.73 11.98
N GLU A 85 15.08 -6.51 12.51
CA GLU A 85 14.18 -6.03 13.57
C GLU A 85 12.72 -5.93 13.14
N PHE A 86 12.44 -5.77 11.83
CA PHE A 86 11.09 -5.62 11.28
C PHE A 86 10.45 -6.95 10.88
N ILE A 87 11.21 -8.05 10.86
CA ILE A 87 10.72 -9.37 10.41
C ILE A 87 9.51 -9.87 11.21
N PRO A 88 9.47 -9.77 12.55
CA PRO A 88 8.28 -10.20 13.30
C PRO A 88 7.01 -9.44 12.84
N MET A 89 7.07 -8.11 12.77
CA MET A 89 5.97 -7.28 12.30
C MET A 89 5.55 -7.62 10.87
N LEU A 90 6.50 -7.85 9.95
CA LEU A 90 6.19 -8.20 8.57
C LEU A 90 5.51 -9.58 8.45
N ARG A 91 5.87 -10.53 9.31
CA ARG A 91 5.20 -11.84 9.40
C ARG A 91 3.76 -11.70 9.90
N ASP A 92 3.55 -10.90 10.94
CA ASP A 92 2.21 -10.63 11.47
C ASP A 92 1.34 -9.93 10.41
N LEU A 93 1.88 -8.94 9.69
CA LEU A 93 1.18 -8.31 8.58
C LEU A 93 0.86 -9.28 7.45
N ALA A 94 1.75 -10.21 7.13
CA ALA A 94 1.50 -11.23 6.11
C ALA A 94 0.38 -12.19 6.54
N GLU A 95 0.29 -12.52 7.83
CA GLU A 95 -0.82 -13.33 8.38
C GLU A 95 -2.15 -12.58 8.30
N ILE A 96 -2.18 -11.32 8.76
CA ILE A 96 -3.36 -10.45 8.64
C ILE A 96 -3.81 -10.34 7.18
N SER A 97 -2.89 -10.15 6.24
CA SER A 97 -3.20 -10.09 4.81
C SER A 97 -3.89 -11.35 4.31
N LYS A 98 -3.46 -12.54 4.76
CA LYS A 98 -4.12 -13.81 4.40
C LYS A 98 -5.54 -13.90 4.94
N ILE A 99 -5.76 -13.45 6.18
CA ILE A 99 -7.08 -13.41 6.82
C ILE A 99 -8.01 -12.48 6.03
N LEU A 100 -7.57 -11.25 5.76
CA LEU A 100 -8.34 -10.24 5.01
C LEU A 100 -8.67 -10.71 3.59
N ASN A 101 -7.72 -11.29 2.88
CA ASN A 101 -7.93 -11.84 1.55
C ASN A 101 -8.98 -12.96 1.56
N ARG A 102 -8.91 -13.87 2.54
CA ARG A 102 -9.91 -14.94 2.71
C ARG A 102 -11.30 -14.37 2.94
N MET A 103 -11.43 -13.39 3.85
CA MET A 103 -12.69 -12.71 4.15
C MET A 103 -13.26 -12.04 2.89
N ARG A 104 -12.43 -11.31 2.14
CA ARG A 104 -12.81 -10.62 0.92
C ARG A 104 -13.29 -11.59 -0.17
N ARG A 105 -12.58 -12.71 -0.37
CA ARG A 105 -13.01 -13.78 -1.29
C ARG A 105 -14.34 -14.39 -0.87
N HIS A 106 -14.57 -14.56 0.41
CA HIS A 106 -15.84 -15.09 0.93
C HIS A 106 -17.02 -14.15 0.66
N ARG A 107 -16.76 -12.83 0.60
CA ARG A 107 -17.73 -11.81 0.20
C ARG A 107 -17.99 -11.74 -1.32
N GLY A 108 -17.30 -12.56 -2.13
CA GLY A 108 -17.47 -12.61 -3.59
C GLY A 108 -16.49 -11.73 -4.36
N ALA A 109 -15.42 -11.23 -3.74
CA ALA A 109 -14.40 -10.48 -4.47
C ALA A 109 -13.71 -11.35 -5.50
N LEU A 110 -13.66 -10.89 -6.75
CA LEU A 110 -12.93 -11.52 -7.83
C LEU A 110 -11.49 -10.99 -7.85
N ASP A 111 -10.53 -11.91 -7.84
CA ASP A 111 -9.11 -11.57 -7.97
C ASP A 111 -8.70 -11.80 -9.43
N PHE A 112 -8.69 -10.72 -10.21
CA PHE A 112 -8.23 -10.75 -11.59
C PHE A 112 -6.71 -10.58 -11.63
N ASP A 113 -5.99 -11.64 -11.95
CA ASP A 113 -4.54 -11.60 -12.13
C ASP A 113 -4.21 -11.22 -13.60
N PHE A 114 -4.44 -9.93 -13.93
CA PHE A 114 -4.02 -9.43 -15.24
C PHE A 114 -2.49 -9.26 -15.25
N PRO A 115 -1.82 -9.78 -16.28
CA PRO A 115 -0.38 -9.63 -16.40
C PRO A 115 -0.01 -8.16 -16.61
N GLU A 116 0.72 -7.58 -15.68
CA GLU A 116 1.36 -6.28 -15.83
C GLU A 116 2.72 -6.42 -16.51
N TYR A 117 3.07 -5.45 -17.36
CA TYR A 117 4.35 -5.42 -18.05
C TYR A 117 5.11 -4.14 -17.73
N LYS A 118 6.42 -4.26 -17.56
CA LYS A 118 7.34 -3.15 -17.38
C LYS A 118 8.32 -3.10 -18.54
N VAL A 119 8.50 -1.92 -19.10
CA VAL A 119 9.57 -1.65 -20.07
C VAL A 119 10.84 -1.35 -19.29
N LEU A 120 11.90 -2.11 -19.56
CA LEU A 120 13.23 -1.81 -19.04
C LEU A 120 13.93 -0.88 -20.03
N LEU A 121 14.51 0.18 -19.49
CA LEU A 121 15.27 1.18 -20.25
C LEU A 121 16.77 1.01 -19.96
N ASP A 122 17.61 1.42 -20.90
CA ASP A 122 19.03 1.62 -20.65
C ASP A 122 19.31 2.97 -19.97
N LEU A 123 20.59 3.31 -19.81
CA LEU A 123 21.00 4.57 -19.17
C LEU A 123 20.62 5.82 -19.98
N ASP A 124 20.42 5.67 -21.27
CA ASP A 124 20.03 6.74 -22.18
C ASP A 124 18.50 6.86 -22.34
N GLY A 125 17.75 6.00 -21.65
CA GLY A 125 16.29 5.96 -21.71
C GLY A 125 15.74 5.19 -22.92
N THR A 126 16.58 4.44 -23.66
CA THR A 126 16.16 3.62 -24.79
C THR A 126 15.52 2.31 -24.28
N PRO A 127 14.35 1.90 -24.80
CA PRO A 127 13.73 0.64 -24.43
C PRO A 127 14.60 -0.58 -24.77
N LEU A 128 14.98 -1.37 -23.77
CA LEU A 128 15.75 -2.60 -23.92
C LEU A 128 14.84 -3.82 -24.13
N ARG A 129 13.86 -3.96 -23.28
CA ARG A 129 12.92 -5.10 -23.32
C ARG A 129 11.68 -4.86 -22.47
N ILE A 130 10.64 -5.61 -22.78
CA ILE A 130 9.41 -5.69 -21.96
C ILE A 130 9.53 -6.95 -21.10
N VAL A 131 9.32 -6.79 -19.80
CA VAL A 131 9.30 -7.90 -18.83
C VAL A 131 7.96 -7.95 -18.12
N LYS A 132 7.48 -9.16 -17.86
CA LYS A 132 6.31 -9.35 -17.01
C LYS A 132 6.67 -8.95 -15.58
N ARG A 133 5.79 -8.19 -14.94
CA ARG A 133 5.87 -7.88 -13.51
C ARG A 133 5.05 -8.94 -12.76
N ASP A 134 5.71 -9.72 -11.94
CA ASP A 134 5.02 -10.66 -11.07
C ASP A 134 4.50 -9.93 -9.83
N ARG A 135 3.22 -10.13 -9.52
CA ARG A 135 2.58 -9.66 -8.30
C ARG A 135 2.86 -10.68 -7.21
N THR A 136 3.69 -10.30 -6.25
CA THR A 136 4.13 -11.17 -5.16
C THR A 136 3.21 -11.05 -3.94
N MET A 137 3.48 -11.82 -2.89
CA MET A 137 2.77 -11.70 -1.61
C MET A 137 3.00 -10.33 -0.95
N ALA A 138 4.13 -9.67 -1.21
CA ALA A 138 4.45 -8.37 -0.61
C ALA A 138 3.55 -7.24 -1.13
N GLU A 139 3.20 -7.25 -2.43
CA GLU A 139 2.22 -6.32 -2.99
C GLU A 139 0.82 -6.59 -2.41
N ARG A 140 0.43 -7.87 -2.30
CA ARG A 140 -0.88 -8.26 -1.74
C ARG A 140 -1.02 -7.85 -0.28
N LEU A 141 0.04 -7.94 0.51
CA LEU A 141 0.06 -7.49 1.91
C LEU A 141 -0.35 -6.02 2.02
N ILE A 142 0.28 -5.15 1.25
CA ILE A 142 -0.03 -3.71 1.26
C ILE A 142 -1.42 -3.44 0.71
N GLU A 143 -1.83 -4.14 -0.35
CA GLU A 143 -3.16 -4.00 -0.93
C GLU A 143 -4.27 -4.32 0.07
N GLU A 144 -4.20 -5.43 0.80
CA GLU A 144 -5.20 -5.79 1.81
C GLU A 144 -5.23 -4.77 2.95
N CYS A 145 -4.06 -4.28 3.41
CA CYS A 145 -3.99 -3.21 4.41
C CYS A 145 -4.63 -1.90 3.90
N MET A 146 -4.41 -1.52 2.64
CA MET A 146 -5.04 -0.34 2.04
C MET A 146 -6.55 -0.50 1.94
N LEU A 147 -7.04 -1.66 1.49
CA LEU A 147 -8.46 -1.92 1.33
C LEU A 147 -9.19 -1.85 2.66
N ILE A 148 -8.69 -2.52 3.70
CA ILE A 148 -9.35 -2.49 5.01
C ILE A 148 -9.33 -1.10 5.65
N ALA A 149 -8.26 -0.32 5.46
CA ALA A 149 -8.20 1.05 5.92
C ALA A 149 -9.24 1.94 5.19
N ASN A 150 -9.36 1.80 3.86
CA ASN A 150 -10.34 2.53 3.07
C ASN A 150 -11.78 2.17 3.46
N GLU A 151 -12.08 0.88 3.64
CA GLU A 151 -13.40 0.41 4.07
C GLU A 151 -13.75 0.95 5.47
N THR A 152 -12.81 0.92 6.41
CA THR A 152 -13.00 1.41 7.78
C THR A 152 -13.25 2.92 7.80
N VAL A 153 -12.46 3.71 7.07
CA VAL A 153 -12.62 5.16 6.99
C VAL A 153 -13.95 5.53 6.29
N ALA A 154 -14.30 4.84 5.20
CA ALA A 154 -15.56 5.07 4.50
C ALA A 154 -16.77 4.76 5.41
N THR A 155 -16.72 3.68 6.16
CA THR A 155 -17.73 3.31 7.15
C THR A 155 -17.84 4.37 8.24
N HIS A 156 -16.72 4.83 8.79
CA HIS A 156 -16.71 5.89 9.79
C HIS A 156 -17.36 7.19 9.29
N LEU A 157 -17.04 7.62 8.08
CA LEU A 157 -17.60 8.83 7.49
C LEU A 157 -19.10 8.71 7.25
N ARG A 158 -19.56 7.54 6.80
CA ARG A 158 -20.99 7.25 6.64
C ARG A 158 -21.73 7.28 7.99
N ASP A 159 -21.19 6.57 8.98
CA ASP A 159 -21.85 6.40 10.28
C ASP A 159 -21.85 7.69 11.12
N THR A 160 -20.93 8.62 10.83
CA THR A 160 -20.88 9.97 11.43
C THR A 160 -21.60 11.02 10.58
N GLU A 161 -22.33 10.62 9.54
CA GLU A 161 -23.09 11.48 8.62
C GLU A 161 -22.22 12.63 8.01
N ARG A 162 -20.94 12.35 7.78
CA ARG A 162 -20.03 13.29 7.14
C ARG A 162 -20.16 13.21 5.62
N THR A 163 -20.32 14.37 4.98
CA THR A 163 -20.33 14.44 3.52
C THR A 163 -19.00 13.95 2.97
N SER A 164 -19.05 12.92 2.12
CA SER A 164 -17.87 12.33 1.51
C SER A 164 -18.20 11.80 0.11
N VAL A 165 -17.17 11.63 -0.72
CA VAL A 165 -17.28 11.01 -2.04
C VAL A 165 -16.81 9.56 -1.91
N TYR A 166 -17.67 8.63 -2.29
CA TYR A 166 -17.39 7.21 -2.24
C TYR A 166 -17.14 6.67 -3.65
N ARG A 167 -16.13 5.82 -3.80
CA ARG A 167 -15.98 5.01 -5.00
C ARG A 167 -16.59 3.65 -4.74
N ILE A 168 -17.65 3.34 -5.47
CA ILE A 168 -18.34 2.05 -5.38
C ILE A 168 -18.14 1.25 -6.67
N HIS A 169 -18.26 -0.06 -6.58
CA HIS A 169 -18.35 -0.97 -7.70
C HIS A 169 -19.74 -1.64 -7.63
N GLU A 170 -20.46 -1.64 -8.73
CA GLU A 170 -21.73 -2.35 -8.84
C GLU A 170 -21.48 -3.86 -8.87
N ASN A 171 -22.49 -4.62 -8.39
CA ASN A 171 -22.46 -6.09 -8.37
C ASN A 171 -22.62 -6.68 -9.77
#